data_a6519f4253287f63df61c3c61bb36df5
#
_entry.id   a6519f4253287f63df61c3c61bb36df5
#
_cell.length_a   1.000
_cell.length_b   1.000
_cell.length_c   1.000
_cell.angle_alpha   90.00
_cell.angle_beta   90.00
_cell.angle_gamma   90.00
#
_symmetry.space_group_name_H-M   'P 1'
#
loop_
_entity.id
_entity.type
_entity.pdbx_description
1 polymer ?
#
loop_
_entity_poly.entity_id
_entity_poly.type
_entity_poly.pdbx_seq_one_letter_code
_entity_poly.pdbx_strand_id
1 'polypeptide(L)'
;YLHQNKESDKQEKKPKILQMRELIEMDLPPDRPLLRPWLPEDGIVLLHAKAGAGKTFFAMAAAYAVATGGSFLGWEATEPAGVLYCDAELPIKVLQERLKQLTTVNENHCPDNFHLLSSDFQDLGIPSIDSAEGFRFIEEAIRPGVRLLVLDNLSTLLRNGVENEAQSWQPTQDWLLRLRRKGITTMVVHHSGKSGDQRGTSKRLDVVNTVLNLSLQDSEDENKTVITLNFSKHRGFFGEDAASRRITMQDGIWSWTKEAQNNREIVKQFLKEGMKQSEISRELGFSRQYISKLVKQMKNDEVAIEGNEFYVDSEK
;
A
#
# COMPACT_ATOMS: atom_id res chain seq x y z
N TYR A 1 18.84 9.85 -57.24
CA TYR A 1 19.42 8.52 -57.37
C TYR A 1 19.83 8.00 -56.01
N LEU A 2 19.42 6.74 -55.69
CA LEU A 2 19.71 5.93 -54.51
C LEU A 2 18.75 6.13 -53.31
N HIS A 3 17.61 5.50 -53.43
CA HIS A 3 16.85 4.95 -52.29
C HIS A 3 17.74 3.95 -51.53
N GLN A 4 18.25 4.33 -50.38
CA GLN A 4 18.73 3.38 -49.39
C GLN A 4 17.52 2.92 -48.54
N ASN A 5 17.03 1.72 -48.85
CA ASN A 5 16.17 0.93 -47.99
C ASN A 5 16.88 0.76 -46.64
N LYS A 6 16.42 1.47 -45.60
CA LYS A 6 16.64 1.01 -44.21
C LYS A 6 15.71 -0.16 -43.97
N GLU A 7 16.15 -1.35 -44.29
CA GLU A 7 15.63 -2.57 -43.70
C GLU A 7 15.84 -2.45 -42.19
N SER A 8 14.75 -2.17 -41.46
CA SER A 8 14.72 -2.31 -40.02
C SER A 8 14.84 -3.78 -39.72
N ASP A 9 15.98 -4.17 -39.20
CA ASP A 9 16.29 -5.50 -38.67
C ASP A 9 15.27 -5.82 -37.56
N LYS A 10 14.11 -6.38 -37.93
CA LYS A 10 13.17 -7.01 -37.03
C LYS A 10 13.80 -8.31 -36.59
N GLN A 11 14.73 -8.27 -35.64
CA GLN A 11 15.12 -9.46 -34.91
C GLN A 11 13.85 -10.08 -34.33
N GLU A 12 13.40 -11.19 -34.92
CA GLU A 12 12.36 -12.03 -34.35
C GLU A 12 12.81 -12.41 -32.94
N LYS A 13 12.21 -11.83 -31.93
CA LYS A 13 12.49 -12.15 -30.53
C LYS A 13 11.93 -13.56 -30.27
N LYS A 14 12.77 -14.59 -30.44
CA LYS A 14 12.41 -15.94 -30.07
C LYS A 14 12.08 -16.01 -28.57
N PRO A 15 11.04 -16.76 -28.17
CA PRO A 15 10.72 -16.97 -26.77
C PRO A 15 11.89 -17.63 -26.03
N LYS A 16 12.22 -17.12 -24.85
CA LYS A 16 13.17 -17.76 -23.94
C LYS A 16 12.40 -18.76 -23.10
N ILE A 17 12.79 -20.03 -23.22
CA ILE A 17 12.17 -21.15 -22.49
C ILE A 17 13.21 -21.71 -21.54
N LEU A 18 12.81 -21.91 -20.28
CA LEU A 18 13.61 -22.54 -19.24
C LEU A 18 13.05 -23.93 -18.96
N GLN A 19 13.93 -24.92 -18.76
CA GLN A 19 13.52 -26.19 -18.19
C GLN A 19 13.25 -26.00 -16.67
N MET A 20 12.37 -26.83 -16.11
CA MET A 20 12.06 -26.79 -14.67
C MET A 20 13.33 -26.95 -13.82
N ARG A 21 14.22 -27.84 -14.19
CA ARG A 21 15.50 -28.06 -13.48
C ARG A 21 16.38 -26.83 -13.52
N GLU A 22 16.53 -26.18 -14.67
CA GLU A 22 17.32 -24.96 -14.83
C GLU A 22 16.80 -23.85 -13.88
N LEU A 23 15.48 -23.70 -13.78
CA LEU A 23 14.88 -22.70 -12.89
C LEU A 23 15.12 -23.03 -11.41
N ILE A 24 15.04 -24.31 -11.01
CA ILE A 24 15.28 -24.74 -9.63
C ILE A 24 16.74 -24.54 -9.22
N GLU A 25 17.68 -24.76 -10.16
CA GLU A 25 19.12 -24.64 -9.92
C GLU A 25 19.66 -23.22 -10.09
N MET A 26 18.81 -22.27 -10.54
CA MET A 26 19.21 -20.86 -10.65
C MET A 26 19.47 -20.24 -9.28
N ASP A 27 20.62 -19.61 -9.14
CA ASP A 27 20.93 -18.75 -8.00
C ASP A 27 20.22 -17.40 -8.20
N LEU A 28 19.00 -17.30 -7.68
CA LEU A 28 18.21 -16.06 -7.73
C LEU A 28 18.56 -15.19 -6.52
N PRO A 29 18.65 -13.85 -6.70
CA PRO A 29 18.90 -12.96 -5.58
C PRO A 29 17.77 -13.09 -4.54
N PRO A 30 18.06 -12.91 -3.24
CA PRO A 30 17.06 -12.94 -2.19
C PRO A 30 16.03 -11.84 -2.41
N ASP A 31 14.77 -12.14 -2.11
CA ASP A 31 13.67 -11.17 -2.15
C ASP A 31 13.90 -10.02 -1.15
N ARG A 32 13.86 -8.78 -1.64
CA ARG A 32 14.09 -7.56 -0.86
C ARG A 32 12.88 -6.63 -0.94
N PRO A 33 11.79 -6.96 -0.25
CA PRO A 33 10.60 -6.11 -0.26
C PRO A 33 10.95 -4.70 0.21
N LEU A 34 10.37 -3.70 -0.46
CA LEU A 34 10.60 -2.29 -0.19
C LEU A 34 10.05 -1.87 1.17
N LEU A 35 8.91 -2.47 1.58
CA LEU A 35 8.35 -2.31 2.93
C LEU A 35 7.63 -3.60 3.31
N ARG A 36 8.21 -4.36 4.24
CA ARG A 36 7.71 -5.68 4.65
C ARG A 36 6.37 -5.56 5.36
N PRO A 37 5.43 -6.51 5.15
CA PRO A 37 5.48 -7.62 4.18
C PRO A 37 4.77 -7.28 2.85
N TRP A 38 4.14 -6.10 2.73
CA TRP A 38 3.09 -5.84 1.75
C TRP A 38 3.54 -5.08 0.49
N LEU A 39 4.69 -4.39 0.53
CA LEU A 39 5.25 -3.69 -0.62
C LEU A 39 6.42 -4.50 -1.18
N PRO A 40 6.16 -5.48 -2.06
CA PRO A 40 7.16 -6.41 -2.55
C PRO A 40 8.17 -5.70 -3.47
N GLU A 41 9.32 -6.32 -3.66
CA GLU A 41 10.19 -6.01 -4.79
C GLU A 41 9.49 -6.44 -6.10
N ASP A 42 9.66 -5.67 -7.17
CA ASP A 42 9.10 -5.96 -8.50
C ASP A 42 7.59 -6.24 -8.48
N GLY A 43 6.84 -5.44 -7.73
CA GLY A 43 5.42 -5.65 -7.53
C GLY A 43 4.54 -4.51 -8.02
N ILE A 44 3.25 -4.78 -8.04
CA ILE A 44 2.20 -3.78 -8.25
C ILE A 44 1.30 -3.80 -7.03
N VAL A 45 1.14 -2.64 -6.39
CA VAL A 45 0.31 -2.46 -5.19
C VAL A 45 -0.78 -1.44 -5.48
N LEU A 46 -1.99 -1.73 -5.07
CA LEU A 46 -3.12 -0.83 -5.16
C LEU A 46 -3.51 -0.35 -3.75
N LEU A 47 -3.51 0.95 -3.56
CA LEU A 47 -4.04 1.62 -2.37
C LEU A 47 -5.34 2.31 -2.73
N HIS A 48 -6.45 1.87 -2.17
CA HIS A 48 -7.74 2.49 -2.45
C HIS A 48 -8.50 2.87 -1.19
N ALA A 49 -9.28 3.97 -1.28
CA ALA A 49 -10.16 4.44 -0.23
C ALA A 49 -11.13 5.50 -0.77
N LYS A 50 -12.15 5.84 0.00
CA LYS A 50 -13.00 7.01 -0.27
C LYS A 50 -12.17 8.30 -0.23
N ALA A 51 -12.68 9.35 -0.88
CA ALA A 51 -12.08 10.69 -0.77
C ALA A 51 -12.01 11.11 0.72
N GLY A 52 -10.96 11.84 1.09
CA GLY A 52 -10.76 12.29 2.47
C GLY A 52 -10.18 11.26 3.44
N ALA A 53 -10.02 9.99 3.07
CA ALA A 53 -9.50 8.95 3.95
C ALA A 53 -7.95 8.95 4.12
N GLY A 54 -7.25 10.00 3.73
CA GLY A 54 -5.81 10.16 3.97
C GLY A 54 -4.88 9.34 3.05
N LYS A 55 -5.37 8.82 1.91
CA LYS A 55 -4.58 7.99 0.96
C LYS A 55 -3.23 8.60 0.58
N THR A 56 -3.23 9.84 0.10
CA THR A 56 -2.02 10.55 -0.32
C THR A 56 -1.00 10.62 0.81
N PHE A 57 -1.45 11.01 2.01
CA PHE A 57 -0.53 11.13 3.15
C PHE A 57 0.01 9.77 3.61
N PHE A 58 -0.83 8.73 3.57
CA PHE A 58 -0.40 7.34 3.79
C PHE A 58 0.64 6.90 2.74
N ALA A 59 0.38 7.14 1.46
CA ALA A 59 1.29 6.78 0.38
C ALA A 59 2.63 7.53 0.49
N MET A 60 2.60 8.84 0.85
CA MET A 60 3.80 9.63 1.07
C MET A 60 4.61 9.12 2.27
N ALA A 61 3.96 8.76 3.39
CA ALA A 61 4.64 8.24 4.57
C ALA A 61 5.27 6.86 4.31
N ALA A 62 4.58 5.97 3.58
CA ALA A 62 5.13 4.70 3.15
C ALA A 62 6.32 4.88 2.20
N ALA A 63 6.22 5.80 1.22
CA ALA A 63 7.28 6.13 0.29
C ALA A 63 8.49 6.75 0.99
N TYR A 64 8.26 7.59 1.99
CA TYR A 64 9.31 8.17 2.84
C TYR A 64 10.07 7.07 3.62
N ALA A 65 9.35 6.12 4.23
CA ALA A 65 9.97 4.99 4.92
C ALA A 65 10.86 4.16 3.96
N VAL A 66 10.41 3.94 2.72
CA VAL A 66 11.21 3.27 1.68
C VAL A 66 12.46 4.08 1.35
N ALA A 67 12.34 5.40 1.16
CA ALA A 67 13.47 6.25 0.80
C ALA A 67 14.53 6.30 1.90
N THR A 68 14.13 6.31 3.15
CA THR A 68 15.03 6.38 4.32
C THR A 68 15.55 5.02 4.77
N GLY A 69 14.97 3.90 4.33
CA GLY A 69 15.23 2.58 4.92
C GLY A 69 14.66 2.44 6.33
N GLY A 70 13.67 3.25 6.67
CA GLY A 70 13.05 3.31 7.98
C GLY A 70 11.82 2.41 8.12
N SER A 71 10.90 2.83 8.99
CA SER A 71 9.68 2.09 9.26
C SER A 71 8.44 2.98 9.15
N PHE A 72 7.29 2.37 8.84
CA PHE A 72 5.99 3.01 8.83
C PHE A 72 4.94 2.07 9.38
N LEU A 73 4.22 2.47 10.44
CA LEU A 73 3.17 1.67 11.08
C LEU A 73 3.62 0.25 11.48
N GLY A 74 4.87 0.08 11.92
CA GLY A 74 5.45 -1.21 12.29
C GLY A 74 5.83 -2.10 11.10
N TRP A 75 5.80 -1.58 9.88
CA TRP A 75 6.39 -2.18 8.69
C TRP A 75 7.77 -1.59 8.45
N GLU A 76 8.72 -2.43 8.07
CA GLU A 76 10.12 -2.05 7.94
C GLU A 76 10.59 -2.14 6.50
N ALA A 77 11.33 -1.15 6.05
CA ALA A 77 12.05 -1.22 4.79
C ALA A 77 13.27 -2.12 4.95
N THR A 78 13.56 -2.94 3.92
CA THR A 78 14.72 -3.84 3.94
C THR A 78 16.04 -3.06 3.85
N GLU A 79 16.04 -2.00 3.02
CA GLU A 79 17.14 -1.09 2.76
C GLU A 79 16.60 0.22 2.18
N PRO A 80 17.31 1.36 2.23
CA PRO A 80 16.92 2.57 1.52
C PRO A 80 16.85 2.33 0.01
N ALA A 81 15.78 2.82 -0.62
CA ALA A 81 15.60 2.72 -2.06
C ALA A 81 15.09 4.03 -2.66
N GLY A 82 15.48 4.32 -3.91
CA GLY A 82 15.00 5.50 -4.61
C GLY A 82 13.50 5.48 -4.86
N VAL A 83 12.86 6.62 -4.69
CA VAL A 83 11.42 6.83 -4.87
C VAL A 83 11.19 7.90 -5.91
N LEU A 84 10.27 7.66 -6.85
CA LEU A 84 9.63 8.69 -7.66
C LEU A 84 8.15 8.76 -7.25
N TYR A 85 7.76 9.86 -6.61
CA TYR A 85 6.38 10.14 -6.25
C TYR A 85 5.75 11.04 -7.30
N CYS A 86 4.80 10.52 -8.06
CA CYS A 86 4.07 11.23 -9.10
C CYS A 86 2.71 11.65 -8.56
N ASP A 87 2.52 12.96 -8.36
CA ASP A 87 1.26 13.56 -7.92
C ASP A 87 0.63 14.39 -9.04
N ALA A 88 -0.64 14.13 -9.33
CA ALA A 88 -1.39 14.84 -10.35
C ALA A 88 -2.66 15.50 -9.82
N GLU A 89 -2.85 15.54 -8.50
CA GLU A 89 -4.09 16.03 -7.88
C GLU A 89 -3.85 17.26 -7.00
N LEU A 90 -2.81 17.23 -6.16
CA LEU A 90 -2.66 18.20 -5.10
C LEU A 90 -1.88 19.45 -5.53
N PRO A 91 -2.29 20.65 -5.05
CA PRO A 91 -1.48 21.84 -5.16
C PRO A 91 -0.11 21.65 -4.50
N ILE A 92 0.93 22.19 -5.11
CA ILE A 92 2.32 22.05 -4.65
C ILE A 92 2.52 22.53 -3.21
N LYS A 93 1.79 23.56 -2.78
CA LYS A 93 1.84 24.05 -1.39
C LYS A 93 1.36 23.00 -0.39
N VAL A 94 0.32 22.25 -0.75
CA VAL A 94 -0.21 21.17 0.09
C VAL A 94 0.76 20.00 0.17
N LEU A 95 1.39 19.65 -0.97
CA LEU A 95 2.44 18.64 -1.01
C LEU A 95 3.63 19.05 -0.13
N GLN A 96 4.08 20.30 -0.24
CA GLN A 96 5.17 20.82 0.59
C GLN A 96 4.85 20.75 2.09
N GLU A 97 3.65 21.14 2.50
CA GLU A 97 3.24 21.04 3.89
C GLU A 97 3.25 19.62 4.42
N ARG A 98 2.72 18.67 3.66
CA ARG A 98 2.73 17.25 4.04
C ARG A 98 4.15 16.69 4.15
N LEU A 99 5.04 17.05 3.22
CA LEU A 99 6.44 16.65 3.30
C LEU A 99 7.14 17.27 4.51
N LYS A 100 6.87 18.53 4.85
CA LYS A 100 7.37 19.17 6.07
C LYS A 100 6.89 18.44 7.33
N GLN A 101 5.61 18.06 7.40
CA GLN A 101 5.08 17.29 8.51
C GLN A 101 5.80 15.95 8.66
N LEU A 102 6.00 15.21 7.56
CA LEU A 102 6.74 13.94 7.58
C LEU A 102 8.18 14.12 8.04
N THR A 103 8.90 15.13 7.56
CA THR A 103 10.29 15.37 7.96
C THR A 103 10.39 15.84 9.41
N THR A 104 9.47 16.68 9.88
CA THR A 104 9.49 17.19 11.26
C THR A 104 9.39 16.06 12.29
N VAL A 105 8.52 15.08 12.09
CA VAL A 105 8.39 13.93 12.99
C VAL A 105 9.54 12.91 12.85
N ASN A 106 10.41 13.08 11.85
CA ASN A 106 11.58 12.24 11.58
C ASN A 106 12.88 13.07 11.63
N GLU A 107 13.04 13.88 12.66
CA GLU A 107 14.26 14.65 12.94
C GLU A 107 14.70 15.59 11.79
N ASN A 108 13.75 16.06 10.98
CA ASN A 108 13.97 16.89 9.79
C ASN A 108 14.84 16.22 8.70
N HIS A 109 14.87 14.88 8.67
CA HIS A 109 15.62 14.15 7.65
C HIS A 109 14.96 14.26 6.28
N CYS A 110 15.69 14.76 5.29
CA CYS A 110 15.27 14.87 3.89
C CYS A 110 16.13 13.93 3.04
N PRO A 111 15.63 12.76 2.63
CA PRO A 111 16.40 11.82 1.83
C PRO A 111 16.58 12.31 0.39
N ASP A 112 17.82 12.28 -0.11
CA ASP A 112 18.18 12.73 -1.47
C ASP A 112 17.59 11.85 -2.58
N ASN A 113 17.18 10.64 -2.25
CA ASN A 113 16.62 9.65 -3.17
C ASN A 113 15.07 9.67 -3.23
N PHE A 114 14.41 10.64 -2.60
CA PHE A 114 12.98 10.89 -2.75
C PHE A 114 12.74 12.00 -3.77
N HIS A 115 12.22 11.65 -4.93
CA HIS A 115 11.95 12.57 -6.03
C HIS A 115 10.45 12.79 -6.18
N LEU A 116 10.03 14.03 -6.41
CA LEU A 116 8.65 14.42 -6.64
C LEU A 116 8.44 14.87 -8.09
N LEU A 117 7.48 14.26 -8.77
CA LEU A 117 6.95 14.71 -10.05
C LEU A 117 5.53 15.25 -9.80
N SER A 118 5.40 16.57 -9.66
CA SER A 118 4.10 17.22 -9.44
C SER A 118 3.57 17.82 -10.75
N SER A 119 2.27 17.66 -10.99
CA SER A 119 1.59 18.27 -12.14
C SER A 119 1.70 19.81 -12.14
N ASP A 120 1.73 20.43 -10.95
CA ASP A 120 1.83 21.88 -10.78
C ASP A 120 3.18 22.45 -11.27
N PHE A 121 4.22 21.63 -11.39
CA PHE A 121 5.53 22.03 -11.92
C PHE A 121 5.69 21.74 -13.41
N GLN A 122 4.64 21.25 -14.07
CA GLN A 122 4.68 20.95 -15.51
C GLN A 122 3.81 21.96 -16.25
N ASP A 123 4.33 22.65 -17.24
CA ASP A 123 3.61 23.68 -18.00
C ASP A 123 2.28 23.20 -18.59
N LEU A 124 2.23 21.93 -19.02
CA LEU A 124 1.04 21.29 -19.58
C LEU A 124 0.46 20.20 -18.66
N GLY A 125 0.94 20.11 -17.42
CA GLY A 125 0.65 19.00 -16.52
C GLY A 125 1.30 17.68 -16.95
N ILE A 126 0.97 16.59 -16.25
CA ILE A 126 1.46 15.24 -16.58
C ILE A 126 0.54 14.66 -17.67
N PRO A 127 1.07 14.19 -18.83
CA PRO A 127 0.27 13.55 -19.86
C PRO A 127 -0.43 12.28 -19.34
N SER A 128 -1.58 11.93 -19.96
CA SER A 128 -2.37 10.78 -19.53
C SER A 128 -1.62 9.45 -19.64
N ILE A 129 -1.65 8.64 -18.56
CA ILE A 129 -0.97 7.35 -18.49
C ILE A 129 -1.74 6.19 -19.16
N ASP A 130 -2.63 6.48 -20.08
CA ASP A 130 -3.19 5.54 -21.06
C ASP A 130 -2.63 5.76 -22.46
N SER A 131 -1.62 6.64 -22.58
CA SER A 131 -0.96 7.01 -23.82
C SER A 131 0.54 6.70 -23.81
N ALA A 132 1.10 6.49 -25.00
CA ALA A 132 2.55 6.30 -25.16
C ALA A 132 3.35 7.53 -24.72
N GLU A 133 2.79 8.72 -24.81
CA GLU A 133 3.38 9.97 -24.36
C GLU A 133 3.48 9.99 -22.83
N GLY A 134 2.37 9.70 -22.12
CA GLY A 134 2.35 9.67 -20.65
C GLY A 134 3.30 8.63 -20.08
N PHE A 135 3.37 7.44 -20.69
CA PHE A 135 4.34 6.42 -20.27
C PHE A 135 5.77 6.91 -20.40
N ARG A 136 6.15 7.47 -21.55
CA ARG A 136 7.50 8.02 -21.76
C ARG A 136 7.81 9.15 -20.81
N PHE A 137 6.89 10.07 -20.61
CA PHE A 137 7.06 11.22 -19.72
C PHE A 137 7.42 10.80 -18.29
N ILE A 138 6.72 9.80 -17.75
CA ILE A 138 7.04 9.27 -16.42
C ILE A 138 8.32 8.45 -16.44
N GLU A 139 8.54 7.60 -17.46
CA GLU A 139 9.75 6.79 -17.57
C GLU A 139 11.03 7.64 -17.66
N GLU A 140 10.98 8.79 -18.32
CA GLU A 140 12.08 9.77 -18.41
C GLU A 140 12.39 10.45 -17.06
N ALA A 141 11.38 10.54 -16.17
CA ALA A 141 11.58 11.06 -14.82
C ALA A 141 12.17 10.02 -13.85
N ILE A 142 12.17 8.74 -14.20
CA ILE A 142 12.74 7.67 -13.37
C ILE A 142 14.26 7.76 -13.39
N ARG A 143 14.85 8.16 -12.27
CA ARG A 143 16.30 8.26 -12.09
C ARG A 143 16.93 6.91 -11.75
N PRO A 144 18.23 6.74 -11.99
CA PRO A 144 18.97 5.57 -11.52
C PRO A 144 18.79 5.37 -10.01
N GLY A 145 18.57 4.14 -9.57
CA GLY A 145 18.32 3.82 -8.16
C GLY A 145 16.87 3.91 -7.70
N VAL A 146 15.95 4.45 -8.54
CA VAL A 146 14.52 4.41 -8.23
C VAL A 146 14.00 2.99 -8.36
N ARG A 147 13.43 2.49 -7.25
CA ARG A 147 12.81 1.15 -7.14
C ARG A 147 11.31 1.24 -6.83
N LEU A 148 10.84 2.40 -6.34
CA LEU A 148 9.42 2.65 -6.09
C LEU A 148 8.92 3.81 -6.93
N LEU A 149 7.87 3.57 -7.73
CA LEU A 149 7.06 4.57 -8.39
C LEU A 149 5.71 4.65 -7.67
N VAL A 150 5.33 5.82 -7.20
CA VAL A 150 3.98 6.09 -6.68
C VAL A 150 3.19 6.89 -7.70
N LEU A 151 1.99 6.45 -8.03
CA LEU A 151 1.05 7.13 -8.95
C LEU A 151 -0.17 7.63 -8.14
N ASP A 152 -0.18 8.89 -7.77
CA ASP A 152 -1.23 9.53 -6.95
C ASP A 152 -1.91 10.67 -7.71
N ASN A 153 -3.15 10.49 -8.18
CA ASN A 153 -3.90 9.25 -8.16
C ASN A 153 -4.27 8.82 -9.59
N LEU A 154 -4.75 7.60 -9.69
CA LEU A 154 -5.10 6.99 -10.96
C LEU A 154 -6.16 7.80 -11.73
N SER A 155 -7.16 8.35 -11.04
CA SER A 155 -8.28 9.07 -11.69
C SER A 155 -7.84 10.37 -12.36
N THR A 156 -6.82 11.07 -11.83
CA THR A 156 -6.27 12.29 -12.42
C THR A 156 -5.24 12.01 -13.51
N LEU A 157 -4.57 10.86 -13.41
CA LEU A 157 -3.56 10.42 -14.39
C LEU A 157 -4.17 9.71 -15.61
N LEU A 158 -5.38 9.11 -15.49
CA LEU A 158 -6.13 8.50 -16.60
C LEU A 158 -7.23 9.44 -17.09
N ARG A 159 -6.98 10.19 -18.17
CA ARG A 159 -7.90 11.25 -18.62
C ARG A 159 -8.74 10.85 -19.86
N ASN A 160 -8.25 9.94 -20.69
CA ASN A 160 -8.83 9.63 -21.98
C ASN A 160 -9.72 8.38 -21.96
N GLY A 161 -9.64 7.55 -20.93
CA GLY A 161 -10.41 6.32 -20.79
C GLY A 161 -11.70 6.52 -19.99
N VAL A 162 -12.75 5.78 -20.35
CA VAL A 162 -13.91 5.62 -19.47
C VAL A 162 -13.43 4.78 -18.28
N GLU A 163 -13.37 5.38 -17.10
CA GLU A 163 -12.81 4.80 -15.86
C GLU A 163 -13.35 3.40 -15.53
N ASN A 164 -14.51 3.05 -16.06
CA ASN A 164 -15.21 1.77 -15.84
C ASN A 164 -15.01 0.73 -16.96
N GLU A 165 -14.32 1.05 -18.04
CA GLU A 165 -14.11 0.10 -19.13
C GLU A 165 -12.80 -0.67 -18.96
N ALA A 166 -12.92 -2.00 -18.95
CA ALA A 166 -11.76 -2.90 -18.82
C ALA A 166 -10.76 -2.75 -19.98
N GLN A 167 -11.19 -2.27 -21.16
CA GLN A 167 -10.35 -2.06 -22.32
C GLN A 167 -9.44 -0.85 -22.18
N SER A 168 -9.89 0.22 -21.49
CA SER A 168 -9.06 1.43 -21.26
C SER A 168 -7.92 1.19 -20.29
N TRP A 169 -8.02 0.15 -19.44
CA TRP A 169 -6.98 -0.22 -18.48
C TRP A 169 -5.82 -1.03 -19.08
N GLN A 170 -6.05 -1.75 -20.18
CA GLN A 170 -5.07 -2.69 -20.73
C GLN A 170 -3.70 -2.03 -21.06
N PRO A 171 -3.61 -0.86 -21.72
CA PRO A 171 -2.32 -0.23 -21.98
C PRO A 171 -1.55 0.11 -20.71
N THR A 172 -2.24 0.64 -19.70
CA THR A 172 -1.66 0.95 -18.38
C THR A 172 -1.18 -0.32 -17.68
N GLN A 173 -1.96 -1.38 -17.69
CA GLN A 173 -1.56 -2.67 -17.13
C GLN A 173 -0.29 -3.21 -17.79
N ASP A 174 -0.22 -3.18 -19.11
CA ASP A 174 0.95 -3.65 -19.86
C ASP A 174 2.19 -2.80 -19.55
N TRP A 175 2.00 -1.50 -19.34
CA TRP A 175 3.06 -0.60 -18.90
C TRP A 175 3.55 -0.91 -17.49
N LEU A 176 2.65 -1.11 -16.53
CA LEU A 176 3.01 -1.50 -15.16
C LEU A 176 3.78 -2.83 -15.13
N LEU A 177 3.37 -3.81 -15.94
CA LEU A 177 4.10 -5.07 -16.09
C LEU A 177 5.48 -4.89 -16.74
N ARG A 178 5.68 -3.90 -17.62
CA ARG A 178 7.00 -3.55 -18.15
C ARG A 178 7.89 -2.92 -17.07
N LEU A 179 7.36 -2.00 -16.25
CA LEU A 179 8.09 -1.41 -15.13
C LEU A 179 8.54 -2.48 -14.13
N ARG A 180 7.64 -3.41 -13.78
CA ARG A 180 7.96 -4.55 -12.93
C ARG A 180 9.16 -5.35 -13.47
N ARG A 181 9.20 -5.65 -14.79
CA ARG A 181 10.34 -6.36 -15.41
C ARG A 181 11.64 -5.55 -15.41
N LYS A 182 11.58 -4.25 -15.17
CA LYS A 182 12.73 -3.35 -15.01
C LYS A 182 13.16 -3.19 -13.54
N GLY A 183 12.57 -3.97 -12.62
CA GLY A 183 12.88 -3.88 -11.20
C GLY A 183 12.19 -2.72 -10.48
N ILE A 184 11.07 -2.21 -11.01
CA ILE A 184 10.36 -1.08 -10.43
C ILE A 184 9.03 -1.56 -9.86
N THR A 185 8.88 -1.42 -8.56
CA THR A 185 7.60 -1.59 -7.86
C THR A 185 6.73 -0.37 -8.09
N THR A 186 5.46 -0.57 -8.39
CA THR A 186 4.52 0.53 -8.56
C THR A 186 3.42 0.48 -7.51
N MET A 187 3.24 1.57 -6.75
CA MET A 187 2.09 1.81 -5.88
C MET A 187 1.11 2.72 -6.59
N VAL A 188 -0.09 2.24 -6.86
CA VAL A 188 -1.17 2.97 -7.52
C VAL A 188 -2.18 3.40 -6.49
N VAL A 189 -2.41 4.70 -6.34
CA VAL A 189 -3.45 5.27 -5.47
C VAL A 189 -4.73 5.47 -6.28
N HIS A 190 -5.86 5.01 -5.74
CA HIS A 190 -7.14 5.07 -6.43
C HIS A 190 -8.30 5.47 -5.50
N HIS A 191 -9.26 6.23 -6.00
CA HIS A 191 -10.50 6.53 -5.29
C HIS A 191 -11.50 5.39 -5.39
N SER A 192 -12.07 4.95 -4.27
CA SER A 192 -13.24 4.06 -4.28
C SER A 192 -14.48 4.83 -4.74
N GLY A 193 -15.36 4.19 -5.52
CA GLY A 193 -16.65 4.77 -5.90
C GLY A 193 -17.55 5.05 -4.69
N LYS A 194 -18.61 5.85 -4.88
CA LYS A 194 -19.56 6.27 -3.81
C LYS A 194 -20.19 5.12 -3.02
N SER A 195 -20.30 3.92 -3.60
CA SER A 195 -20.89 2.72 -2.95
C SER A 195 -19.91 1.92 -2.08
N GLY A 196 -18.63 2.32 -2.00
CA GLY A 196 -17.61 1.52 -1.30
C GLY A 196 -17.20 0.24 -2.04
N ASP A 197 -17.96 -0.19 -3.02
CA ASP A 197 -17.65 -1.32 -3.88
C ASP A 197 -16.77 -0.89 -5.04
N GLN A 198 -15.80 -1.74 -5.34
CA GLN A 198 -14.87 -1.58 -6.45
C GLN A 198 -15.59 -1.81 -7.79
N ARG A 199 -16.34 -0.82 -8.29
CA ARG A 199 -16.92 -0.92 -9.64
C ARG A 199 -15.79 -0.94 -10.67
N GLY A 200 -15.71 -2.00 -11.47
CA GLY A 200 -14.76 -2.15 -12.58
C GLY A 200 -13.39 -2.73 -12.22
N THR A 201 -13.18 -3.22 -11.00
CA THR A 201 -11.87 -3.54 -10.45
C THR A 201 -11.40 -4.98 -10.62
N SER A 202 -12.26 -5.95 -10.96
CA SER A 202 -11.84 -7.35 -11.04
C SER A 202 -10.66 -7.57 -12.00
N LYS A 203 -10.71 -7.02 -13.21
CA LYS A 203 -9.62 -7.12 -14.19
C LYS A 203 -8.37 -6.30 -13.81
N ARG A 204 -8.54 -5.16 -13.09
CA ARG A 204 -7.40 -4.38 -12.58
C ARG A 204 -6.61 -5.13 -11.51
N LEU A 205 -7.26 -6.02 -10.77
CA LEU A 205 -6.66 -6.77 -9.69
C LEU A 205 -5.84 -7.97 -10.13
N ASP A 206 -5.97 -8.43 -11.37
CA ASP A 206 -5.33 -9.68 -11.83
C ASP A 206 -3.81 -9.64 -11.69
N VAL A 207 -3.18 -8.52 -12.03
CA VAL A 207 -1.71 -8.33 -12.00
C VAL A 207 -1.20 -7.75 -10.69
N VAL A 208 -2.08 -7.31 -9.79
CA VAL A 208 -1.72 -6.66 -8.52
C VAL A 208 -1.31 -7.72 -7.49
N ASN A 209 -0.21 -7.46 -6.78
CA ASN A 209 0.29 -8.32 -5.70
C ASN A 209 -0.47 -8.08 -4.40
N THR A 210 -0.64 -6.82 -4.03
CA THR A 210 -1.26 -6.41 -2.77
C THR A 210 -2.29 -5.31 -3.01
N VAL A 211 -3.44 -5.43 -2.36
CA VAL A 211 -4.48 -4.39 -2.36
C VAL A 211 -4.77 -3.99 -0.93
N LEU A 212 -4.48 -2.72 -0.62
CA LEU A 212 -4.80 -2.08 0.64
C LEU A 212 -6.08 -1.27 0.50
N ASN A 213 -6.98 -1.44 1.45
CA ASN A 213 -8.19 -0.64 1.58
C ASN A 213 -8.14 0.17 2.88
N LEU A 214 -8.27 1.49 2.77
CA LEU A 214 -8.41 2.38 3.92
C LEU A 214 -9.88 2.77 4.07
N SER A 215 -10.43 2.51 5.25
CA SER A 215 -11.80 2.88 5.62
C SER A 215 -11.76 3.89 6.75
N LEU A 216 -12.23 5.11 6.47
CA LEU A 216 -12.36 6.16 7.49
C LEU A 216 -13.36 5.69 8.54
N GLN A 217 -13.03 5.89 9.80
CA GLN A 217 -13.87 5.62 10.96
C GLN A 217 -14.30 6.94 11.60
N ASP A 218 -15.47 6.94 12.22
CA ASP A 218 -15.91 8.09 13.01
C ASP A 218 -14.97 8.30 14.20
N SER A 219 -14.68 9.55 14.50
CA SER A 219 -13.88 9.97 15.66
C SER A 219 -14.60 11.09 16.40
N GLU A 220 -14.65 11.00 17.72
CA GLU A 220 -15.18 12.06 18.56
C GLU A 220 -14.24 13.29 18.62
N ASP A 221 -12.98 13.11 18.29
CA ASP A 221 -11.96 14.15 18.23
C ASP A 221 -11.75 14.58 16.78
N GLU A 222 -12.16 15.82 16.45
CA GLU A 222 -12.06 16.39 15.09
C GLU A 222 -10.61 16.53 14.60
N ASN A 223 -9.63 16.59 15.51
CA ASN A 223 -8.21 16.68 15.17
C ASN A 223 -7.58 15.31 14.89
N LYS A 224 -8.37 14.24 15.00
CA LYS A 224 -7.90 12.87 14.92
C LYS A 224 -8.54 12.13 13.75
N THR A 225 -7.74 11.69 12.81
CA THR A 225 -8.20 10.82 11.74
C THR A 225 -7.99 9.35 12.15
N VAL A 226 -9.08 8.59 12.19
CA VAL A 226 -9.06 7.16 12.52
C VAL A 226 -9.40 6.36 11.27
N ILE A 227 -8.57 5.38 10.94
CA ILE A 227 -8.66 4.60 9.71
C ILE A 227 -8.52 3.12 10.06
N THR A 228 -9.38 2.28 9.50
CA THR A 228 -9.14 0.85 9.45
C THR A 228 -8.47 0.50 8.13
N LEU A 229 -7.32 -0.14 8.18
CA LEU A 229 -6.61 -0.69 7.04
C LEU A 229 -6.85 -2.19 6.95
N ASN A 230 -7.26 -2.64 5.77
CA ASN A 230 -7.46 -4.05 5.44
C ASN A 230 -6.69 -4.43 4.17
N PHE A 231 -6.14 -5.64 4.14
CA PHE A 231 -5.61 -6.25 2.93
C PHE A 231 -6.72 -7.04 2.23
N SER A 232 -7.33 -6.48 1.19
CA SER A 232 -8.36 -7.19 0.42
C SER A 232 -7.77 -8.19 -0.57
N LYS A 233 -6.48 -8.05 -0.91
CA LYS A 233 -5.67 -9.02 -1.65
C LYS A 233 -4.24 -8.95 -1.16
N HIS A 234 -3.63 -10.10 -0.94
CA HIS A 234 -2.21 -10.19 -0.57
C HIS A 234 -1.62 -11.50 -1.13
N ARG A 235 -0.39 -11.43 -1.63
CA ARG A 235 0.37 -12.58 -2.11
C ARG A 235 1.68 -12.64 -1.35
N GLY A 236 2.01 -13.82 -0.83
CA GLY A 236 3.29 -14.06 -0.17
C GLY A 236 3.37 -13.77 1.33
N PHE A 237 2.29 -13.27 1.97
CA PHE A 237 2.23 -13.10 3.42
C PHE A 237 0.85 -13.44 3.97
N PHE A 238 0.77 -13.91 5.24
CA PHE A 238 -0.43 -14.46 5.84
C PHE A 238 -0.47 -14.21 7.35
N GLY A 239 -1.56 -14.59 8.00
CA GLY A 239 -1.70 -14.55 9.45
C GLY A 239 -1.62 -13.13 10.03
N GLU A 240 -0.73 -12.94 10.99
CA GLU A 240 -0.49 -11.67 11.67
C GLU A 240 -0.08 -10.53 10.73
N ASP A 241 0.71 -10.84 9.70
CA ASP A 241 1.19 -9.88 8.72
C ASP A 241 0.06 -9.32 7.85
N ALA A 242 -0.97 -10.12 7.62
CA ALA A 242 -2.17 -9.73 6.87
C ALA A 242 -3.31 -9.24 7.78
N ALA A 243 -3.08 -9.12 9.08
CA ALA A 243 -4.10 -8.65 10.02
C ALA A 243 -4.48 -7.19 9.77
N SER A 244 -5.75 -6.89 9.92
CA SER A 244 -6.28 -5.53 9.84
C SER A 244 -5.67 -4.65 10.93
N ARG A 245 -5.42 -3.38 10.59
CA ARG A 245 -4.86 -2.38 11.51
C ARG A 245 -5.82 -1.22 11.70
N ARG A 246 -6.03 -0.85 12.95
CA ARG A 246 -6.61 0.44 13.30
C ARG A 246 -5.48 1.48 13.36
N ILE A 247 -5.57 2.46 12.51
CA ILE A 247 -4.55 3.51 12.36
C ILE A 247 -5.15 4.81 12.86
N THR A 248 -4.35 5.57 13.59
CA THR A 248 -4.70 6.91 14.01
C THR A 248 -3.64 7.89 13.51
N MET A 249 -4.08 9.00 12.95
CA MET A 249 -3.22 10.10 12.55
C MET A 249 -3.68 11.37 13.25
N GLN A 250 -2.77 12.03 13.96
CA GLN A 250 -2.98 13.29 14.64
C GLN A 250 -1.72 14.14 14.52
N ASP A 251 -1.84 15.37 14.08
CA ASP A 251 -0.74 16.34 13.92
C ASP A 251 0.46 15.78 13.10
N GLY A 252 0.17 14.98 12.09
CA GLY A 252 1.19 14.31 11.25
C GLY A 252 1.82 13.07 11.87
N ILE A 253 1.49 12.75 13.12
CA ILE A 253 1.98 11.56 13.82
C ILE A 253 1.04 10.38 13.56
N TRP A 254 1.63 9.27 13.16
CA TRP A 254 0.94 8.02 12.89
C TRP A 254 1.11 7.03 14.04
N SER A 255 0.03 6.44 14.48
CA SER A 255 0.02 5.31 15.41
C SER A 255 -0.89 4.21 14.92
N TRP A 256 -0.71 2.99 15.40
CA TRP A 256 -1.52 1.86 14.97
C TRP A 256 -1.66 0.80 16.05
N THR A 257 -2.76 0.05 15.96
CA THR A 257 -2.99 -1.16 16.75
C THR A 257 -3.54 -2.26 15.83
N LYS A 258 -3.39 -3.52 16.21
CA LYS A 258 -4.09 -4.60 15.50
C LYS A 258 -5.59 -4.45 15.74
N GLU A 259 -6.39 -4.53 14.69
CA GLU A 259 -7.85 -4.40 14.78
C GLU A 259 -8.45 -5.43 15.74
N ALA A 260 -7.98 -6.70 15.66
CA ALA A 260 -8.42 -7.76 16.58
C ALA A 260 -8.04 -7.46 18.04
N GLN A 261 -6.88 -6.84 18.29
CA GLN A 261 -6.44 -6.47 19.64
C GLN A 261 -7.31 -5.33 20.21
N ASN A 262 -7.58 -4.31 19.38
CA ASN A 262 -8.47 -3.22 19.78
C ASN A 262 -9.88 -3.73 20.09
N ASN A 263 -10.45 -4.60 19.26
CA ASN A 263 -11.75 -5.20 19.50
C ASN A 263 -11.77 -6.05 20.76
N ARG A 264 -10.67 -6.76 21.08
CA ARG A 264 -10.53 -7.50 22.33
C ARG A 264 -10.56 -6.60 23.56
N GLU A 265 -9.85 -5.47 23.52
CA GLU A 265 -9.83 -4.50 24.62
C GLU A 265 -11.20 -3.89 24.84
N ILE A 266 -11.90 -3.48 23.79
CA ILE A 266 -13.27 -2.94 23.86
C ILE A 266 -14.23 -4.02 24.44
N VAL A 267 -14.17 -5.23 23.91
CA VAL A 267 -15.02 -6.33 24.43
C VAL A 267 -14.69 -6.64 25.89
N LYS A 268 -13.41 -6.61 26.28
CA LYS A 268 -12.96 -6.81 27.66
C LYS A 268 -13.50 -5.72 28.59
N GLN A 269 -13.52 -4.46 28.12
CA GLN A 269 -14.09 -3.34 28.87
C GLN A 269 -15.59 -3.52 29.09
N PHE A 270 -16.37 -3.78 28.03
CA PHE A 270 -17.81 -4.02 28.16
C PHE A 270 -18.17 -5.21 29.04
N LEU A 271 -17.36 -6.27 29.00
CA LEU A 271 -17.53 -7.40 29.92
C LEU A 271 -17.27 -7.02 31.39
N LYS A 272 -16.27 -6.15 31.66
CA LYS A 272 -16.01 -5.61 33.00
C LYS A 272 -17.16 -4.71 33.50
N GLU A 273 -17.81 -4.00 32.58
CA GLU A 273 -19.01 -3.19 32.85
C GLU A 273 -20.29 -4.05 33.04
N GLY A 274 -20.16 -5.36 32.92
CA GLY A 274 -21.26 -6.33 33.17
C GLY A 274 -22.15 -6.58 31.95
N MET A 275 -21.81 -6.10 30.75
CA MET A 275 -22.60 -6.35 29.55
C MET A 275 -22.52 -7.83 29.12
N LYS A 276 -23.65 -8.37 28.67
CA LYS A 276 -23.70 -9.71 28.09
C LYS A 276 -23.15 -9.73 26.66
N GLN A 277 -22.55 -10.84 26.23
CA GLN A 277 -22.01 -10.98 24.86
C GLN A 277 -23.02 -10.64 23.75
N SER A 278 -24.32 -10.89 23.98
CA SER A 278 -25.39 -10.55 23.04
C SER A 278 -25.68 -9.04 22.96
N GLU A 279 -25.41 -8.31 24.03
CA GLU A 279 -25.53 -6.86 24.10
C GLU A 279 -24.32 -6.21 23.44
N ILE A 280 -23.13 -6.67 23.75
CA ILE A 280 -21.87 -6.28 23.12
C ILE A 280 -21.93 -6.49 21.59
N SER A 281 -22.49 -7.63 21.16
CA SER A 281 -22.69 -7.94 19.73
C SER A 281 -23.57 -6.90 19.03
N ARG A 282 -24.62 -6.42 19.69
CA ARG A 282 -25.51 -5.37 19.15
C ARG A 282 -24.86 -3.99 19.16
N GLU A 283 -24.20 -3.66 20.24
CA GLU A 283 -23.55 -2.36 20.44
C GLU A 283 -22.43 -2.15 19.42
N LEU A 284 -21.58 -3.17 19.23
CA LEU A 284 -20.42 -3.08 18.32
C LEU A 284 -20.74 -3.46 16.87
N GLY A 285 -21.97 -3.91 16.55
CA GLY A 285 -22.33 -4.39 15.22
C GLY A 285 -21.62 -5.69 14.79
N PHE A 286 -21.00 -6.40 15.71
CA PHE A 286 -20.30 -7.66 15.43
C PHE A 286 -21.23 -8.86 15.51
N SER A 287 -20.92 -9.92 14.75
CA SER A 287 -21.67 -11.17 14.88
C SER A 287 -21.47 -11.81 16.27
N ARG A 288 -22.49 -12.48 16.80
CA ARG A 288 -22.40 -13.22 18.08
C ARG A 288 -21.27 -14.25 18.07
N GLN A 289 -21.03 -14.90 16.92
CA GLN A 289 -19.96 -15.87 16.76
C GLN A 289 -18.59 -15.22 16.90
N TYR A 290 -18.40 -14.01 16.34
CA TYR A 290 -17.15 -13.26 16.47
C TYR A 290 -16.87 -12.85 17.92
N ILE A 291 -17.86 -12.29 18.62
CA ILE A 291 -17.74 -11.95 20.04
C ILE A 291 -17.40 -13.19 20.89
N SER A 292 -18.11 -14.29 20.66
CA SER A 292 -17.84 -15.55 21.37
C SER A 292 -16.44 -16.09 21.13
N LYS A 293 -15.93 -15.99 19.89
CA LYS A 293 -14.56 -16.38 19.55
C LYS A 293 -13.52 -15.50 20.25
N LEU A 294 -13.72 -14.16 20.27
CA LEU A 294 -12.85 -13.23 20.98
C LEU A 294 -12.79 -13.52 22.47
N VAL A 295 -13.95 -13.71 23.12
CA VAL A 295 -14.03 -14.03 24.55
C VAL A 295 -13.32 -15.36 24.87
N LYS A 296 -13.48 -16.36 24.01
CA LYS A 296 -12.79 -17.66 24.18
C LYS A 296 -11.27 -17.51 24.05
N GLN A 297 -10.79 -16.71 23.09
CA GLN A 297 -9.37 -16.42 22.94
C GLN A 297 -8.80 -15.70 24.16
N MET A 298 -9.49 -14.68 24.67
CA MET A 298 -9.07 -13.95 25.87
C MET A 298 -8.92 -14.86 27.09
N LYS A 299 -9.88 -15.78 27.32
CA LYS A 299 -9.81 -16.76 28.42
C LYS A 299 -8.63 -17.71 28.26
N ASN A 300 -8.35 -18.17 27.06
CA ASN A 300 -7.22 -19.07 26.82
C ASN A 300 -5.88 -18.39 27.08
N ASP A 301 -5.76 -17.10 26.73
CA ASP A 301 -4.53 -16.32 26.93
C ASP A 301 -4.32 -16.01 28.44
N GLU A 302 -5.39 -15.73 29.19
CA GLU A 302 -5.32 -15.55 30.66
C GLU A 302 -4.87 -16.85 31.36
N VAL A 303 -5.39 -18.00 30.97
CA VAL A 303 -4.98 -19.32 31.52
C VAL A 303 -3.52 -19.64 31.17
N ALA A 304 -3.04 -19.25 29.98
CA ALA A 304 -1.64 -19.45 29.55
C ALA A 304 -0.67 -18.58 30.36
N ILE A 305 -1.06 -17.38 30.77
CA ILE A 305 -0.26 -16.49 31.61
C ILE A 305 -0.18 -17.02 33.04
N GLU A 306 -1.30 -17.41 33.64
CA GLU A 306 -1.34 -18.01 34.97
C GLU A 306 -0.56 -19.34 35.02
N GLY A 307 -0.61 -20.15 33.94
CA GLY A 307 0.16 -21.40 33.86
C GLY A 307 1.69 -21.18 33.79
N ASN A 308 2.15 -20.08 33.23
CA ASN A 308 3.59 -19.72 33.17
C ASN A 308 4.12 -19.15 34.50
N GLU A 309 3.30 -18.47 35.28
CA GLU A 309 3.71 -17.99 36.63
C GLU A 309 3.98 -19.13 37.59
N PHE A 310 3.29 -20.28 37.46
CA PHE A 310 3.54 -21.48 38.29
C PHE A 310 4.87 -22.22 37.95
N TYR A 311 5.47 -21.99 36.79
CA TYR A 311 6.73 -22.66 36.40
C TYR A 311 8.01 -21.89 36.76
N VAL A 312 7.91 -20.64 37.16
CA VAL A 312 9.08 -19.80 37.52
C VAL A 312 9.47 -19.91 38.99
N ASP A 313 8.58 -20.40 39.88
CA ASP A 313 8.84 -20.51 41.32
C ASP A 313 9.32 -21.89 41.81
N SER A 314 9.62 -22.84 40.91
CA SER A 314 10.06 -24.19 41.28
C SER A 314 11.56 -24.43 41.11
N GLU A 315 12.37 -23.42 40.84
CA GLU A 315 13.83 -23.46 40.86
C GLU A 315 14.38 -22.43 41.86
N LYS A 316 14.25 -22.73 43.15
CA LYS A 316 15.10 -22.17 44.20
C LYS A 316 15.44 -23.25 45.23
#